data_ec1713fd7b4094a0bacc0187eb22999c
#
_entry.id   ec1713fd7b4094a0bacc0187eb22999c
#
_cell.length_a   1.000
_cell.length_b   1.000
_cell.length_c   1.000
_cell.angle_alpha   90.00
_cell.angle_beta   90.00
_cell.angle_gamma   90.00
#
_symmetry.space_group_name_H-M   'P 1'
#
loop_
_entity.id
_entity.type
_entity.pdbx_description
1 polymer ?
#
loop_
_entity_poly.entity_id
_entity_poly.type
_entity_poly.pdbx_seq_one_letter_code
_entity_poly.pdbx_strand_id
1 'polypeptide(L)'
;MQQKPVSPAPSSCCIGGSGRSAPASEEQEDLQPLGHFTDTKGMVTIPAGPFLMGSDEPDRFAEDGEGPVREVHLSEFLIDARAVTVAQFKQFAAETGYRTDAEREGWSYVFHALVGRQAQASVRAAILPESPWWLAVEGACWHTPEGPGSDTSFRDTHPVVHVSWRDAAAYARWAGKRLPTEAEWEKAARGGLVQASYPWGDVFKPQGQFRCNTWQGRFPSINTGEDGYVATCPVDAFDPNGYGLYNMAGNVWEWCADWWSSDKVIRGGSYLCHASYCNRYRVAARSATGVTSSTGHMGFRCAAETAKPGLTGL
;
A
#
# COMPACT_ATOMS: atom_id res chain seq x y z
N MET A 1 24.21 -11.31 34.29
CA MET A 1 23.54 -10.04 33.96
C MET A 1 22.94 -10.19 32.58
N GLN A 2 21.66 -10.52 32.51
CA GLN A 2 20.93 -10.61 31.25
C GLN A 2 20.54 -9.18 30.83
N GLN A 3 21.05 -8.74 29.70
CA GLN A 3 20.60 -7.47 29.09
C GLN A 3 19.12 -7.61 28.68
N LYS A 4 18.26 -6.75 29.24
CA LYS A 4 16.89 -6.57 28.77
C LYS A 4 16.93 -6.16 27.30
N PRO A 5 16.07 -6.75 26.44
CA PRO A 5 15.91 -6.24 25.09
C PRO A 5 15.43 -4.78 25.16
N VAL A 6 16.18 -3.89 24.52
CA VAL A 6 15.77 -2.50 24.31
C VAL A 6 14.59 -2.56 23.35
N SER A 7 13.43 -2.12 23.81
CA SER A 7 12.28 -1.88 22.92
C SER A 7 12.72 -0.95 21.79
N PRO A 8 12.55 -1.33 20.52
CA PRO A 8 12.81 -0.38 19.45
C PRO A 8 11.85 0.80 19.58
N ALA A 9 12.37 2.01 19.45
CA ALA A 9 11.57 3.22 19.30
C ALA A 9 10.57 3.03 18.13
N PRO A 10 9.40 3.71 18.13
CA PRO A 10 8.45 3.61 17.05
C PRO A 10 9.11 4.01 15.74
N SER A 11 9.50 3.03 14.96
CA SER A 11 10.18 3.22 13.69
C SER A 11 9.10 3.45 12.64
N SER A 12 8.87 4.69 12.24
CA SER A 12 8.02 4.96 11.08
C SER A 12 8.74 4.48 9.81
N CYS A 13 8.43 3.27 9.35
CA CYS A 13 8.82 2.82 8.03
C CYS A 13 8.12 3.65 6.93
N CYS A 14 7.06 4.32 7.32
CA CYS A 14 6.34 5.30 6.57
C CYS A 14 6.82 6.69 7.02
N ILE A 15 6.89 7.63 6.10
CA ILE A 15 7.21 9.01 6.40
C ILE A 15 6.06 9.56 7.23
N GLY A 16 6.25 9.66 8.54
CA GLY A 16 5.28 10.29 9.43
C GLY A 16 4.98 11.71 8.95
N GLY A 17 3.72 12.10 9.00
CA GLY A 17 3.19 13.33 8.43
C GLY A 17 3.81 14.62 8.94
N SER A 18 4.98 14.98 8.42
CA SER A 18 5.51 16.34 8.44
C SER A 18 5.22 17.06 7.11
N GLY A 19 4.25 16.59 6.35
CA GLY A 19 3.64 17.31 5.25
C GLY A 19 2.70 18.37 5.81
N ARG A 20 2.82 19.59 5.30
CA ARG A 20 2.00 20.75 5.67
C ARG A 20 0.53 20.35 5.81
N SER A 21 -0.06 20.65 6.97
CA SER A 21 -1.50 20.57 7.19
C SER A 21 -2.20 21.46 6.15
N ALA A 22 -2.79 20.87 5.14
CA ALA A 22 -3.80 21.56 4.35
C ALA A 22 -4.99 21.84 5.27
N PRO A 23 -5.64 23.01 5.19
CA PRO A 23 -6.79 23.30 6.03
C PRO A 23 -7.91 22.29 5.75
N ALA A 24 -8.51 21.75 6.80
CA ALA A 24 -9.54 20.69 6.78
C ALA A 24 -10.85 21.07 6.05
N SER A 25 -10.94 22.21 5.41
CA SER A 25 -12.17 22.75 4.83
C SER A 25 -12.37 22.55 3.33
N GLU A 26 -11.40 21.95 2.60
CA GLU A 26 -11.52 21.71 1.15
C GLU A 26 -11.66 20.24 0.74
N GLU A 27 -11.68 19.30 1.68
CA GLU A 27 -11.60 17.86 1.37
C GLU A 27 -12.93 17.08 1.51
N GLN A 28 -14.05 17.78 1.74
CA GLN A 28 -15.38 17.16 1.68
C GLN A 28 -16.04 17.37 0.29
N GLU A 29 -15.28 17.38 -0.79
CA GLU A 29 -15.90 17.10 -2.08
C GLU A 29 -16.32 15.62 -2.08
N ASP A 30 -17.64 15.45 -2.04
CA ASP A 30 -18.37 14.19 -2.18
C ASP A 30 -17.84 13.46 -3.44
N LEU A 31 -16.95 12.49 -3.27
CA LEU A 31 -16.29 11.75 -4.34
C LEU A 31 -17.28 10.75 -4.98
N GLN A 32 -18.41 11.27 -5.49
CA GLN A 32 -19.36 10.46 -6.26
C GLN A 32 -18.71 9.93 -7.53
N PRO A 33 -18.90 8.66 -7.90
CA PRO A 33 -18.38 8.11 -9.15
C PRO A 33 -18.88 8.96 -10.34
N LEU A 34 -17.97 9.32 -11.23
CA LEU A 34 -18.36 9.87 -12.52
C LEU A 34 -19.03 8.73 -13.28
N GLY A 35 -20.37 8.70 -13.34
CA GLY A 35 -21.30 7.70 -13.85
C GLY A 35 -20.90 6.83 -15.07
N HIS A 36 -19.74 6.24 -15.05
CA HIS A 36 -19.28 5.23 -16.00
C HIS A 36 -19.45 3.84 -15.41
N PHE A 37 -19.80 2.87 -16.25
CA PHE A 37 -19.87 1.46 -15.86
C PHE A 37 -18.59 1.06 -15.12
N THR A 38 -18.73 0.58 -13.90
CA THR A 38 -17.62 0.00 -13.13
C THR A 38 -17.12 -1.21 -13.90
N ASP A 39 -15.89 -1.14 -14.44
CA ASP A 39 -15.25 -2.34 -15.00
C ASP A 39 -14.84 -3.25 -13.84
N THR A 40 -15.61 -4.31 -13.64
CA THR A 40 -15.36 -5.32 -12.59
C THR A 40 -14.40 -6.41 -13.04
N LYS A 41 -13.86 -6.34 -14.25
CA LYS A 41 -12.88 -7.31 -14.75
C LYS A 41 -11.63 -7.32 -13.86
N GLY A 42 -11.27 -8.51 -13.37
CA GLY A 42 -10.13 -8.68 -12.47
C GLY A 42 -10.43 -8.35 -11.01
N MET A 43 -11.68 -8.06 -10.66
CA MET A 43 -12.13 -7.97 -9.27
C MET A 43 -12.61 -9.32 -8.74
N VAL A 44 -12.53 -9.48 -7.43
CA VAL A 44 -12.97 -10.66 -6.69
C VAL A 44 -14.10 -10.26 -5.76
N THR A 45 -15.13 -11.11 -5.66
CA THR A 45 -16.22 -10.92 -4.70
C THR A 45 -15.78 -11.40 -3.33
N ILE A 46 -15.86 -10.53 -2.33
CA ILE A 46 -15.66 -10.86 -0.93
C ILE A 46 -17.03 -11.04 -0.28
N PRO A 47 -17.32 -12.22 0.31
CA PRO A 47 -18.65 -12.54 0.81
C PRO A 47 -19.04 -11.65 1.99
N ALA A 48 -20.34 -11.34 2.11
CA ALA A 48 -20.90 -10.70 3.28
C ALA A 48 -20.69 -11.54 4.55
N GLY A 49 -20.80 -10.89 5.69
CA GLY A 49 -20.77 -11.56 7.00
C GLY A 49 -19.65 -11.05 7.92
N PRO A 50 -19.58 -11.65 9.13
CA PRO A 50 -18.61 -11.25 10.15
C PRO A 50 -17.19 -11.74 9.83
N PHE A 51 -16.21 -11.03 10.39
CA PHE A 51 -14.85 -11.52 10.53
C PHE A 51 -14.20 -10.89 11.76
N LEU A 52 -13.15 -11.53 12.27
CA LEU A 52 -12.38 -11.03 13.41
C LEU A 52 -11.26 -10.13 12.88
N MET A 53 -11.42 -8.82 13.06
CA MET A 53 -10.46 -7.79 12.68
C MET A 53 -9.47 -7.52 13.80
N GLY A 54 -8.22 -7.28 13.43
CA GLY A 54 -7.14 -6.98 14.37
C GLY A 54 -6.39 -8.23 14.84
N SER A 55 -5.50 -8.05 15.83
CA SER A 55 -4.70 -9.12 16.42
C SER A 55 -4.45 -8.86 17.90
N ASP A 56 -4.45 -9.93 18.68
CA ASP A 56 -4.00 -9.96 20.08
C ASP A 56 -2.64 -10.67 20.24
N GLU A 57 -1.99 -11.01 19.13
CA GLU A 57 -0.68 -11.68 19.16
C GLU A 57 0.39 -10.81 19.84
N PRO A 58 1.37 -11.44 20.51
CA PRO A 58 2.40 -10.71 21.27
C PRO A 58 3.31 -9.82 20.43
N ASP A 59 3.45 -10.10 19.14
CA ASP A 59 4.29 -9.34 18.20
C ASP A 59 3.57 -8.19 17.49
N ARG A 60 2.28 -7.93 17.87
CA ARG A 60 1.53 -6.78 17.36
C ARG A 60 2.13 -5.47 17.85
N PHE A 61 1.95 -4.44 17.08
CA PHE A 61 2.25 -3.05 17.48
C PHE A 61 1.01 -2.46 18.17
N ALA A 62 1.04 -2.41 19.50
CA ALA A 62 -0.08 -1.90 20.30
C ALA A 62 -0.35 -0.42 20.02
N GLU A 63 0.71 0.36 19.79
CA GLU A 63 0.66 1.78 19.42
C GLU A 63 0.03 2.04 18.06
N ASP A 64 0.08 1.06 17.16
CA ASP A 64 -0.58 1.13 15.86
C ASP A 64 -2.08 0.77 15.95
N GLY A 65 -2.57 0.36 17.13
CA GLY A 65 -3.98 -0.02 17.31
C GLY A 65 -4.37 -1.28 16.54
N GLU A 66 -3.43 -2.23 16.36
CA GLU A 66 -3.71 -3.52 15.71
C GLU A 66 -4.70 -4.37 16.52
N GLY A 67 -4.79 -4.17 17.83
CA GLY A 67 -5.71 -4.82 18.76
C GLY A 67 -6.58 -3.83 19.54
N PRO A 68 -7.54 -4.31 20.34
CA PRO A 68 -7.91 -5.71 20.51
C PRO A 68 -8.64 -6.29 19.29
N VAL A 69 -8.66 -7.62 19.19
CA VAL A 69 -9.50 -8.32 18.21
C VAL A 69 -10.96 -7.93 18.41
N ARG A 70 -11.64 -7.61 17.31
CA ARG A 70 -13.06 -7.25 17.30
C ARG A 70 -13.79 -7.90 16.13
N GLU A 71 -15.04 -8.27 16.35
CA GLU A 71 -15.90 -8.74 15.27
C GLU A 71 -16.42 -7.55 14.46
N VAL A 72 -16.27 -7.63 13.14
CA VAL A 72 -16.75 -6.63 12.19
C VAL A 72 -17.62 -7.32 11.14
N HIS A 73 -18.80 -6.74 10.89
CA HIS A 73 -19.73 -7.22 9.86
C HIS A 73 -19.62 -6.35 8.62
N LEU A 74 -19.37 -6.97 7.48
CA LEU A 74 -19.33 -6.29 6.18
C LEU A 74 -20.41 -6.86 5.25
N SER A 75 -20.99 -6.00 4.43
CA SER A 75 -21.75 -6.42 3.25
C SER A 75 -20.82 -7.06 2.22
N GLU A 76 -21.38 -7.76 1.26
CA GLU A 76 -20.63 -8.23 0.09
C GLU A 76 -20.09 -7.05 -0.71
N PHE A 77 -18.85 -7.15 -1.17
CA PHE A 77 -18.20 -6.13 -1.98
C PHE A 77 -17.23 -6.75 -2.98
N LEU A 78 -16.85 -5.97 -3.97
CA LEU A 78 -15.81 -6.32 -4.95
C LEU A 78 -14.51 -5.63 -4.58
N ILE A 79 -13.38 -6.32 -4.81
CA ILE A 79 -12.04 -5.73 -4.64
C ILE A 79 -11.13 -6.21 -5.78
N ASP A 80 -10.24 -5.36 -6.27
CA ASP A 80 -9.27 -5.74 -7.29
C ASP A 80 -8.39 -6.88 -6.77
N ALA A 81 -8.26 -7.96 -7.56
CA ALA A 81 -7.41 -9.09 -7.21
C ALA A 81 -5.94 -8.69 -7.04
N ARG A 82 -5.52 -7.62 -7.68
CA ARG A 82 -4.15 -7.09 -7.74
C ARG A 82 -4.13 -5.61 -7.44
N ALA A 83 -2.99 -5.07 -7.00
CA ALA A 83 -2.76 -3.64 -6.94
C ALA A 83 -2.83 -3.02 -8.35
N VAL A 84 -3.18 -1.74 -8.44
CA VAL A 84 -3.20 -0.99 -9.72
C VAL A 84 -1.79 -0.95 -10.29
N THR A 85 -1.69 -1.36 -11.57
CA THR A 85 -0.40 -1.45 -12.26
C THR A 85 0.03 -0.12 -12.87
N VAL A 86 1.33 -0.03 -13.20
CA VAL A 86 1.88 1.09 -13.99
C VAL A 86 1.14 1.26 -15.31
N ALA A 87 0.85 0.16 -16.03
CA ALA A 87 0.12 0.22 -17.30
C ALA A 87 -1.28 0.83 -17.14
N GLN A 88 -2.01 0.41 -16.10
CA GLN A 88 -3.35 0.93 -15.82
C GLN A 88 -3.31 2.41 -15.43
N PHE A 89 -2.36 2.81 -14.58
CA PHE A 89 -2.21 4.20 -14.18
C PHE A 89 -1.76 5.10 -15.35
N LYS A 90 -0.89 4.59 -16.22
CA LYS A 90 -0.49 5.25 -17.46
C LYS A 90 -1.69 5.53 -18.38
N GLN A 91 -2.62 4.57 -18.51
CA GLN A 91 -3.86 4.77 -19.24
C GLN A 91 -4.69 5.90 -18.64
N PHE A 92 -4.92 5.87 -17.32
CA PHE A 92 -5.63 6.93 -16.60
C PHE A 92 -5.01 8.31 -16.84
N ALA A 93 -3.70 8.44 -16.66
CA ALA A 93 -2.98 9.70 -16.86
C ALA A 93 -3.09 10.20 -18.32
N ALA A 94 -3.01 9.29 -19.30
CA ALA A 94 -3.11 9.63 -20.71
C ALA A 94 -4.54 10.09 -21.11
N GLU A 95 -5.58 9.43 -20.58
CA GLU A 95 -6.97 9.76 -20.92
C GLU A 95 -7.47 11.04 -20.24
N THR A 96 -6.95 11.36 -19.06
CA THR A 96 -7.45 12.48 -18.25
C THR A 96 -6.53 13.70 -18.22
N GLY A 97 -5.26 13.53 -18.60
CA GLY A 97 -4.23 14.55 -18.38
C GLY A 97 -3.89 14.76 -16.90
N TYR A 98 -4.25 13.79 -16.03
CA TYR A 98 -4.02 13.90 -14.59
C TYR A 98 -2.55 14.00 -14.27
N ARG A 99 -2.21 14.92 -13.36
CA ARG A 99 -0.86 15.06 -12.80
C ARG A 99 -0.92 14.74 -11.31
N THR A 100 -0.05 13.82 -10.88
CA THR A 100 0.05 13.40 -9.48
C THR A 100 0.57 14.52 -8.57
N ASP A 101 0.38 14.38 -7.26
CA ASP A 101 0.94 15.32 -6.28
C ASP A 101 2.46 15.36 -6.40
N ALA A 102 3.14 14.21 -6.61
CA ALA A 102 4.58 14.16 -6.85
C ALA A 102 5.02 14.97 -8.08
N GLU A 103 4.25 14.92 -9.18
CA GLU A 103 4.52 15.71 -10.38
C GLU A 103 4.24 17.21 -10.19
N ARG A 104 3.24 17.56 -9.38
CA ARG A 104 2.91 18.97 -9.06
C ARG A 104 3.96 19.60 -8.15
N GLU A 105 4.42 18.84 -7.15
CA GLU A 105 5.46 19.28 -6.22
C GLU A 105 6.87 19.18 -6.80
N GLY A 106 7.03 18.40 -7.86
CA GLY A 106 8.28 18.22 -8.57
C GLY A 106 9.27 17.27 -7.89
N TRP A 107 8.84 16.49 -6.88
CA TRP A 107 9.69 15.53 -6.16
C TRP A 107 8.89 14.47 -5.42
N SER A 108 9.56 13.38 -5.07
CA SER A 108 9.01 12.35 -4.19
C SER A 108 10.14 11.67 -3.39
N TYR A 109 9.76 10.86 -2.39
CA TYR A 109 10.72 10.11 -1.61
C TYR A 109 11.13 8.81 -2.28
N VAL A 110 12.44 8.63 -2.47
CA VAL A 110 13.06 7.42 -3.01
C VAL A 110 13.90 6.77 -1.92
N PHE A 111 13.86 5.45 -1.82
CA PHE A 111 14.74 4.71 -0.92
C PHE A 111 16.21 4.87 -1.40
N HIS A 112 17.12 5.19 -0.48
CA HIS A 112 18.49 5.62 -0.82
C HIS A 112 19.25 4.65 -1.74
N ALA A 113 19.05 3.34 -1.56
CA ALA A 113 19.74 2.32 -2.35
C ALA A 113 19.20 2.19 -3.79
N LEU A 114 18.04 2.78 -4.09
CA LEU A 114 17.42 2.76 -5.42
C LEU A 114 17.70 4.03 -6.21
N VAL A 115 18.18 5.11 -5.57
CA VAL A 115 18.47 6.37 -6.28
C VAL A 115 19.54 6.12 -7.34
N GLY A 116 19.17 6.26 -8.60
CA GLY A 116 20.03 6.07 -9.75
C GLY A 116 21.21 7.05 -9.78
N ARG A 117 22.30 6.69 -10.46
CA ARG A 117 23.50 7.53 -10.56
C ARG A 117 23.19 8.93 -11.10
N GLN A 118 22.30 9.04 -12.09
CA GLN A 118 21.90 10.32 -12.67
C GLN A 118 21.05 11.17 -11.73
N ALA A 119 20.28 10.54 -10.85
CA ALA A 119 19.42 11.21 -9.88
C ALA A 119 20.17 11.69 -8.62
N GLN A 120 21.42 11.31 -8.41
CA GLN A 120 22.21 11.72 -7.22
C GLN A 120 22.30 13.25 -7.08
N ALA A 121 22.46 13.98 -8.18
CA ALA A 121 22.51 15.44 -8.19
C ALA A 121 21.13 16.09 -7.89
N SER A 122 20.05 15.33 -7.98
CA SER A 122 18.68 15.77 -7.75
C SER A 122 18.19 15.48 -6.34
N VAL A 123 19.05 14.94 -5.47
CA VAL A 123 18.71 14.68 -4.06
C VAL A 123 18.69 16.00 -3.31
N ARG A 124 17.55 16.33 -2.68
CA ARG A 124 17.41 17.50 -1.79
C ARG A 124 18.12 17.24 -0.46
N ALA A 125 18.66 18.31 0.14
CA ALA A 125 19.37 18.21 1.42
C ALA A 125 18.49 17.84 2.63
N ALA A 126 17.17 17.86 2.49
CA ALA A 126 16.24 17.54 3.58
C ALA A 126 16.18 16.02 3.76
N ILE A 127 16.87 15.54 4.77
CA ILE A 127 16.81 14.14 5.22
C ILE A 127 15.87 14.10 6.43
N LEU A 128 15.00 13.10 6.47
CA LEU A 128 14.17 12.84 7.64
C LEU A 128 15.06 12.23 8.73
N PRO A 129 15.29 12.88 9.87
CA PRO A 129 16.21 12.37 10.89
C PRO A 129 15.85 10.97 11.40
N GLU A 130 14.55 10.69 11.48
CA GLU A 130 14.02 9.42 11.97
C GLU A 130 13.99 8.31 10.90
N SER A 131 14.17 8.66 9.63
CA SER A 131 14.13 7.73 8.50
C SER A 131 15.16 8.13 7.44
N PRO A 132 16.47 8.10 7.76
CA PRO A 132 17.54 8.65 6.93
C PRO A 132 17.74 7.90 5.60
N TRP A 133 17.10 6.77 5.42
CA TRP A 133 17.10 6.00 4.18
C TRP A 133 16.12 6.53 3.12
N TRP A 134 15.25 7.50 3.47
CA TRP A 134 14.39 8.18 2.53
C TRP A 134 15.03 9.46 2.05
N LEU A 135 15.27 9.56 0.75
CA LEU A 135 15.81 10.73 0.09
C LEU A 135 14.71 11.43 -0.72
N ALA A 136 14.52 12.72 -0.49
CA ALA A 136 13.69 13.56 -1.34
C ALA A 136 14.42 13.80 -2.66
N VAL A 137 13.88 13.28 -3.77
CA VAL A 137 14.53 13.32 -5.10
C VAL A 137 13.68 14.14 -6.05
N GLU A 138 14.25 15.23 -6.58
CA GLU A 138 13.61 16.04 -7.60
C GLU A 138 13.38 15.22 -8.89
N GLY A 139 12.19 15.40 -9.48
CA GLY A 139 11.79 14.66 -10.67
C GLY A 139 11.38 13.21 -10.41
N ALA A 140 11.40 12.71 -9.16
CA ALA A 140 10.86 11.39 -8.85
C ALA A 140 9.33 11.43 -8.83
N CYS A 141 8.71 10.53 -9.58
CA CYS A 141 7.25 10.35 -9.65
C CYS A 141 6.93 8.95 -10.21
N TRP A 142 5.67 8.64 -10.45
CA TRP A 142 5.23 7.32 -10.90
C TRP A 142 5.90 6.82 -12.21
N HIS A 143 6.30 7.71 -13.12
CA HIS A 143 6.94 7.33 -14.38
C HIS A 143 8.49 7.47 -14.37
N THR A 144 9.05 8.07 -13.32
CA THR A 144 10.48 8.18 -13.04
C THR A 144 10.77 7.80 -11.57
N PRO A 145 10.52 6.53 -11.18
CA PRO A 145 10.41 6.16 -9.77
C PRO A 145 11.72 6.26 -8.98
N GLU A 146 12.88 6.17 -9.60
CA GLU A 146 14.17 6.39 -8.94
C GLU A 146 14.75 7.80 -9.24
N GLY A 147 13.93 8.71 -9.77
CA GLY A 147 14.30 10.06 -10.17
C GLY A 147 14.81 10.15 -11.60
N PRO A 148 15.43 11.29 -12.00
CA PRO A 148 15.91 11.52 -13.36
C PRO A 148 16.78 10.39 -13.89
N GLY A 149 16.48 9.95 -15.12
CA GLY A 149 17.18 8.84 -15.79
C GLY A 149 16.62 7.45 -15.48
N SER A 150 15.60 7.35 -14.62
CA SER A 150 14.79 6.13 -14.47
C SER A 150 13.53 6.19 -15.34
N ASP A 151 12.96 5.04 -15.62
CA ASP A 151 11.67 4.90 -16.31
C ASP A 151 10.92 3.64 -15.87
N THR A 152 9.74 3.44 -16.43
CA THR A 152 8.88 2.29 -16.18
C THR A 152 8.76 1.33 -17.36
N SER A 153 9.68 1.37 -18.33
CA SER A 153 9.60 0.64 -19.62
C SER A 153 9.43 -0.88 -19.45
N PHE A 154 9.89 -1.45 -18.33
CA PHE A 154 9.80 -2.88 -18.03
C PHE A 154 8.93 -3.18 -16.79
N ARG A 155 8.10 -2.21 -16.36
CA ARG A 155 7.31 -2.29 -15.12
C ARG A 155 5.81 -2.18 -15.36
N ASP A 156 5.33 -2.43 -16.57
CA ASP A 156 3.89 -2.35 -16.90
C ASP A 156 3.02 -3.20 -15.99
N THR A 157 3.54 -4.36 -15.53
CA THR A 157 2.86 -5.28 -14.60
C THR A 157 3.22 -5.06 -13.13
N HIS A 158 4.08 -4.10 -12.79
CA HIS A 158 4.39 -3.73 -11.41
C HIS A 158 3.32 -2.78 -10.85
N PRO A 159 3.16 -2.71 -9.52
CA PRO A 159 2.26 -1.72 -8.92
C PRO A 159 2.75 -0.31 -9.23
N VAL A 160 1.84 0.61 -9.49
CA VAL A 160 2.18 2.03 -9.52
C VAL A 160 2.60 2.49 -8.13
N VAL A 161 3.66 3.29 -8.07
CA VAL A 161 4.21 3.87 -6.84
C VAL A 161 4.38 5.38 -7.00
N HIS A 162 4.80 6.07 -5.95
CA HIS A 162 4.86 7.54 -5.91
C HIS A 162 3.51 8.20 -6.15
N VAL A 163 2.45 7.55 -5.69
CA VAL A 163 1.07 8.04 -5.74
C VAL A 163 0.60 8.38 -4.32
N SER A 164 0.02 9.57 -4.16
CA SER A 164 -0.60 10.00 -2.92
C SER A 164 -1.98 9.36 -2.75
N TRP A 165 -2.60 9.55 -1.59
CA TRP A 165 -4.00 9.14 -1.38
C TRP A 165 -4.94 9.85 -2.36
N ARG A 166 -4.69 11.13 -2.65
CA ARG A 166 -5.49 11.93 -3.61
C ARG A 166 -5.38 11.34 -5.02
N ASP A 167 -4.18 10.95 -5.43
CA ASP A 167 -3.93 10.34 -6.73
C ASP A 167 -4.65 9.00 -6.85
N ALA A 168 -4.57 8.17 -5.80
CA ALA A 168 -5.26 6.88 -5.73
C ALA A 168 -6.79 7.04 -5.76
N ALA A 169 -7.34 8.01 -5.03
CA ALA A 169 -8.76 8.32 -5.04
C ALA A 169 -9.23 8.87 -6.40
N ALA A 170 -8.42 9.70 -7.07
CA ALA A 170 -8.72 10.20 -8.41
C ALA A 170 -8.77 9.07 -9.45
N TYR A 171 -7.78 8.17 -9.41
CA TYR A 171 -7.79 6.97 -10.25
C TYR A 171 -9.03 6.10 -9.99
N ALA A 172 -9.31 5.80 -8.72
CA ALA A 172 -10.45 4.96 -8.36
C ALA A 172 -11.76 5.54 -8.88
N ARG A 173 -11.96 6.86 -8.75
CA ARG A 173 -13.14 7.56 -9.29
C ARG A 173 -13.24 7.47 -10.82
N TRP A 174 -12.12 7.70 -11.53
CA TRP A 174 -12.08 7.56 -12.98
C TRP A 174 -12.48 6.15 -13.42
N ALA A 175 -12.00 5.11 -12.69
CA ALA A 175 -12.33 3.71 -12.96
C ALA A 175 -13.76 3.32 -12.54
N GLY A 176 -14.58 4.23 -12.02
CA GLY A 176 -15.91 3.94 -11.47
C GLY A 176 -15.86 3.10 -10.19
N LYS A 177 -14.76 3.17 -9.45
CA LYS A 177 -14.45 2.40 -8.23
C LYS A 177 -14.22 3.35 -7.06
N ARG A 178 -13.83 2.80 -5.93
CA ARG A 178 -13.38 3.51 -4.73
C ARG A 178 -12.16 2.83 -4.11
N LEU A 179 -11.52 3.49 -3.15
CA LEU A 179 -10.55 2.80 -2.30
C LEU A 179 -11.30 1.87 -1.33
N PRO A 180 -10.71 0.73 -0.94
CA PRO A 180 -11.27 -0.13 0.09
C PRO A 180 -11.25 0.59 1.44
N THR A 181 -12.24 0.34 2.29
CA THR A 181 -12.10 0.63 3.71
C THR A 181 -11.04 -0.28 4.33
N GLU A 182 -10.49 0.14 5.46
CA GLU A 182 -9.50 -0.65 6.19
C GLU A 182 -10.05 -2.04 6.57
N ALA A 183 -11.31 -2.10 6.98
CA ALA A 183 -11.98 -3.35 7.32
C ALA A 183 -12.18 -4.27 6.11
N GLU A 184 -12.54 -3.71 4.95
CA GLU A 184 -12.65 -4.45 3.69
C GLU A 184 -11.30 -5.01 3.26
N TRP A 185 -10.25 -4.16 3.34
CA TRP A 185 -8.91 -4.57 3.00
C TRP A 185 -8.44 -5.74 3.87
N GLU A 186 -8.63 -5.66 5.22
CA GLU A 186 -8.20 -6.72 6.12
C GLU A 186 -9.00 -8.01 5.92
N LYS A 187 -10.34 -7.93 5.77
CA LYS A 187 -11.16 -9.12 5.46
C LYS A 187 -10.69 -9.81 4.18
N ALA A 188 -10.43 -9.03 3.14
CA ALA A 188 -9.92 -9.51 1.87
C ALA A 188 -8.53 -10.15 2.01
N ALA A 189 -7.62 -9.51 2.76
CA ALA A 189 -6.27 -10.01 3.01
C ALA A 189 -6.25 -11.33 3.78
N ARG A 190 -7.19 -11.54 4.72
CA ARG A 190 -7.32 -12.80 5.46
C ARG A 190 -7.67 -14.00 4.57
N GLY A 191 -8.25 -13.78 3.39
CA GLY A 191 -8.51 -14.88 2.44
C GLY A 191 -9.40 -15.99 2.98
N GLY A 192 -10.26 -15.69 3.97
CA GLY A 192 -11.10 -16.66 4.67
C GLY A 192 -10.45 -17.31 5.91
N LEU A 193 -9.18 -17.03 6.20
CA LEU A 193 -8.50 -17.52 7.40
C LEU A 193 -8.91 -16.71 8.63
N VAL A 194 -9.05 -17.40 9.77
CA VAL A 194 -9.38 -16.79 11.06
C VAL A 194 -8.10 -16.51 11.84
N GLN A 195 -7.82 -15.24 12.12
CA GLN A 195 -6.70 -14.76 12.95
C GLN A 195 -5.30 -15.21 12.51
N ALA A 196 -5.14 -15.71 11.28
CA ALA A 196 -3.81 -16.01 10.75
C ALA A 196 -2.94 -14.74 10.63
N SER A 197 -1.64 -14.87 10.87
CA SER A 197 -0.67 -13.78 10.82
C SER A 197 -0.46 -13.26 9.39
N TYR A 198 -0.52 -14.15 8.39
CA TYR A 198 -0.30 -13.83 6.96
C TYR A 198 -1.48 -14.27 6.10
N PRO A 199 -1.59 -13.76 4.87
CA PRO A 199 -2.65 -14.15 3.93
C PRO A 199 -2.69 -15.65 3.57
N TRP A 200 -1.66 -16.40 3.92
CA TRP A 200 -1.48 -17.84 3.65
C TRP A 200 -1.36 -18.71 4.91
N GLY A 201 -1.49 -18.15 6.11
CA GLY A 201 -1.38 -18.88 7.40
C GLY A 201 -0.39 -18.23 8.36
N ASP A 202 0.16 -19.02 9.29
CA ASP A 202 0.99 -18.49 10.39
C ASP A 202 2.49 -18.64 10.16
N VAL A 203 2.90 -19.42 9.16
CA VAL A 203 4.31 -19.64 8.86
C VAL A 203 4.75 -18.68 7.75
N PHE A 204 5.71 -17.78 8.06
CA PHE A 204 6.18 -16.77 7.09
C PHE A 204 6.73 -17.38 5.79
N LYS A 205 7.56 -18.42 5.91
CA LYS A 205 8.12 -19.18 4.76
C LYS A 205 7.66 -20.65 4.83
N PRO A 206 6.43 -20.97 4.41
CA PRO A 206 5.99 -22.36 4.41
C PRO A 206 6.90 -23.18 3.48
N GLN A 207 7.40 -24.30 3.98
CA GLN A 207 8.35 -25.17 3.25
C GLN A 207 9.61 -24.45 2.74
N GLY A 208 10.00 -23.34 3.40
CA GLY A 208 11.16 -22.53 3.02
C GLY A 208 10.94 -21.59 1.84
N GLN A 209 9.72 -21.51 1.30
CA GLN A 209 9.39 -20.66 0.14
C GLN A 209 8.89 -19.29 0.55
N PHE A 210 9.36 -18.25 -0.14
CA PHE A 210 8.79 -16.91 -0.01
C PHE A 210 7.38 -16.86 -0.61
N ARG A 211 6.50 -16.14 0.08
CA ARG A 211 5.10 -15.95 -0.34
C ARG A 211 4.77 -14.47 -0.54
N CYS A 212 5.74 -13.59 -0.36
CA CYS A 212 5.62 -12.15 -0.55
C CYS A 212 7.00 -11.52 -0.80
N ASN A 213 6.98 -10.34 -1.40
CA ASN A 213 8.16 -9.51 -1.62
C ASN A 213 8.38 -8.61 -0.39
N THR A 214 9.44 -8.88 0.36
CA THR A 214 9.86 -8.13 1.54
C THR A 214 11.38 -8.01 1.57
N TRP A 215 11.91 -7.20 2.48
CA TRP A 215 13.36 -7.07 2.64
C TRP A 215 14.00 -8.35 3.21
N GLN A 216 15.13 -8.77 2.65
CA GLN A 216 15.96 -9.85 3.17
C GLN A 216 17.38 -9.36 3.47
N GLY A 217 17.96 -9.84 4.56
CA GLY A 217 19.28 -9.44 5.00
C GLY A 217 19.27 -8.39 6.10
N ARG A 218 20.06 -7.33 6.00
CA ARG A 218 20.21 -6.33 7.06
C ARG A 218 19.67 -4.98 6.62
N PHE A 219 18.46 -4.64 7.09
CA PHE A 219 17.87 -3.32 6.83
C PHE A 219 18.66 -2.19 7.52
N PRO A 220 18.86 -1.03 6.88
CA PRO A 220 18.52 -0.66 5.51
C PRO A 220 19.68 -0.82 4.50
N SER A 221 20.74 -1.54 4.85
CA SER A 221 22.02 -1.49 4.13
C SER A 221 22.27 -2.67 3.17
N ILE A 222 21.69 -3.84 3.45
CA ILE A 222 21.90 -5.04 2.63
C ILE A 222 20.55 -5.71 2.38
N ASN A 223 20.10 -5.71 1.13
CA ASN A 223 19.02 -6.56 0.66
C ASN A 223 19.63 -7.68 -0.20
N THR A 224 19.44 -8.94 0.21
CA THR A 224 19.99 -10.10 -0.51
C THR A 224 19.09 -10.49 -1.69
N GLY A 225 17.84 -10.04 -1.73
CA GLY A 225 16.91 -10.35 -2.82
C GLY A 225 16.59 -11.86 -2.95
N GLU A 226 16.59 -12.60 -1.85
CA GLU A 226 16.36 -14.05 -1.87
C GLU A 226 14.94 -14.42 -2.34
N ASP A 227 13.98 -13.51 -2.24
CA ASP A 227 12.64 -13.67 -2.78
C ASP A 227 12.55 -13.42 -4.30
N GLY A 228 13.66 -13.01 -4.92
CA GLY A 228 13.78 -12.70 -6.35
C GLY A 228 13.73 -11.21 -6.67
N TYR A 229 13.53 -10.32 -5.67
CA TYR A 229 13.30 -8.89 -5.91
C TYR A 229 14.07 -8.01 -4.92
N VAL A 230 14.48 -6.82 -5.35
CA VAL A 230 15.12 -5.81 -4.50
C VAL A 230 14.31 -4.51 -4.41
N ALA A 231 13.29 -4.40 -5.22
CA ALA A 231 12.32 -3.30 -5.29
C ALA A 231 10.92 -3.90 -5.50
N THR A 232 10.00 -3.19 -6.16
CA THR A 232 8.67 -3.77 -6.49
C THR A 232 8.80 -5.00 -7.38
N CYS A 233 7.83 -5.92 -7.29
CA CYS A 233 7.66 -7.06 -8.18
C CYS A 233 6.35 -6.95 -8.98
N PRO A 234 6.13 -7.75 -10.03
CA PRO A 234 4.84 -7.86 -10.69
C PRO A 234 3.69 -8.10 -9.69
N VAL A 235 2.52 -7.53 -9.97
CA VAL A 235 1.37 -7.57 -9.04
C VAL A 235 0.79 -8.96 -8.79
N ASP A 236 1.29 -9.98 -9.47
CA ASP A 236 0.91 -11.39 -9.34
C ASP A 236 2.13 -12.33 -9.20
N ALA A 237 3.25 -11.81 -8.69
CA ALA A 237 4.51 -12.55 -8.58
C ALA A 237 4.46 -13.77 -7.64
N PHE A 238 3.55 -13.77 -6.67
CA PHE A 238 3.38 -14.85 -5.68
C PHE A 238 1.97 -15.43 -5.78
N ASP A 239 1.76 -16.62 -5.18
CA ASP A 239 0.45 -17.26 -5.19
C ASP A 239 -0.59 -16.40 -4.44
N PRO A 240 -1.85 -16.37 -4.89
CA PRO A 240 -2.91 -15.63 -4.24
C PRO A 240 -3.34 -16.27 -2.91
N ASN A 241 -4.06 -15.50 -2.09
CA ASN A 241 -4.72 -16.01 -0.90
C ASN A 241 -6.00 -16.81 -1.22
N GLY A 242 -6.70 -17.29 -0.20
CA GLY A 242 -7.91 -18.11 -0.35
C GLY A 242 -9.07 -17.44 -1.07
N TYR A 243 -9.07 -16.11 -1.20
CA TYR A 243 -10.05 -15.37 -2.02
C TYR A 243 -9.54 -15.03 -3.43
N GLY A 244 -8.32 -15.43 -3.79
CA GLY A 244 -7.76 -15.14 -5.11
C GLY A 244 -7.07 -13.77 -5.20
N LEU A 245 -6.70 -13.15 -4.07
CA LEU A 245 -6.02 -11.85 -4.03
C LEU A 245 -4.51 -12.02 -3.92
N TYR A 246 -3.79 -11.28 -4.75
CA TYR A 246 -2.33 -11.30 -4.82
C TYR A 246 -1.70 -10.21 -3.97
N ASN A 247 -0.50 -10.49 -3.46
CA ASN A 247 0.37 -9.52 -2.77
C ASN A 247 -0.34 -8.71 -1.67
N MET A 248 -1.23 -9.36 -0.89
CA MET A 248 -1.85 -8.75 0.29
C MET A 248 -0.87 -8.62 1.46
N ALA A 249 0.39 -8.96 1.26
CA ALA A 249 1.51 -8.75 2.17
C ALA A 249 2.76 -8.44 1.36
N GLY A 250 3.53 -7.43 1.76
CA GLY A 250 4.74 -7.00 1.05
C GLY A 250 4.45 -6.27 -0.27
N ASN A 251 5.42 -6.18 -1.14
CA ASN A 251 5.46 -5.43 -2.39
C ASN A 251 5.27 -3.92 -2.18
N VAL A 252 4.05 -3.43 -2.05
CA VAL A 252 3.77 -2.02 -1.75
C VAL A 252 2.74 -1.87 -0.64
N TRP A 253 2.86 -0.83 0.17
CA TRP A 253 1.78 -0.35 1.01
C TRP A 253 0.60 0.04 0.15
N GLU A 254 -0.62 -0.22 0.64
CA GLU A 254 -1.84 0.09 -0.08
C GLU A 254 -2.72 1.07 0.70
N TRP A 255 -3.12 2.15 0.01
CA TRP A 255 -4.01 3.16 0.55
C TRP A 255 -5.41 2.61 0.84
N CYS A 256 -5.93 2.95 2.03
CA CYS A 256 -7.33 2.73 2.41
C CYS A 256 -8.12 4.05 2.47
N ALA A 257 -9.45 3.95 2.44
CA ALA A 257 -10.33 5.11 2.51
C ALA A 257 -10.32 5.79 3.89
N ASP A 258 -10.05 5.03 4.95
CA ASP A 258 -10.23 5.46 6.34
C ASP A 258 -9.20 6.49 6.77
N TRP A 259 -9.64 7.35 7.69
CA TRP A 259 -8.80 8.26 8.44
C TRP A 259 -8.27 7.61 9.71
N TRP A 260 -7.02 7.88 10.03
CA TRP A 260 -6.45 7.66 11.34
C TRP A 260 -5.90 9.00 11.85
N SER A 261 -6.69 9.68 12.70
CA SER A 261 -6.45 11.08 13.07
C SER A 261 -6.45 11.99 11.83
N SER A 262 -5.35 12.66 11.52
CA SER A 262 -5.17 13.54 10.36
C SER A 262 -4.62 12.83 9.12
N ASP A 263 -4.29 11.55 9.23
CA ASP A 263 -3.61 10.77 8.20
C ASP A 263 -4.52 9.70 7.60
N LYS A 264 -4.18 9.19 6.45
CA LYS A 264 -4.88 8.07 5.81
C LYS A 264 -4.21 6.74 6.13
N VAL A 265 -5.04 5.73 6.41
CA VAL A 265 -4.59 4.37 6.68
C VAL A 265 -3.94 3.75 5.45
N ILE A 266 -2.84 3.04 5.69
CA ILE A 266 -2.16 2.18 4.72
C ILE A 266 -1.98 0.78 5.29
N ARG A 267 -2.04 -0.25 4.44
CA ARG A 267 -2.04 -1.66 4.82
C ARG A 267 -1.05 -2.48 3.99
N GLY A 268 -0.68 -3.67 4.49
CA GLY A 268 0.03 -4.71 3.74
C GLY A 268 1.55 -4.71 3.88
N GLY A 269 2.16 -3.62 4.31
CA GLY A 269 3.62 -3.50 4.27
C GLY A 269 4.17 -3.37 2.85
N SER A 270 5.47 -3.47 2.68
CA SER A 270 6.12 -3.30 1.39
C SER A 270 7.40 -4.13 1.26
N TYR A 271 8.05 -4.07 0.10
CA TYR A 271 9.36 -4.68 -0.16
C TYR A 271 10.49 -4.16 0.77
N LEU A 272 10.25 -3.08 1.51
CA LEU A 272 11.19 -2.56 2.52
C LEU A 272 10.94 -3.11 3.93
N CYS A 273 9.85 -3.82 4.16
CA CYS A 273 9.53 -4.35 5.49
C CYS A 273 10.38 -5.57 5.84
N HIS A 274 10.93 -5.56 7.05
CA HIS A 274 11.70 -6.67 7.61
C HIS A 274 11.32 -6.90 9.08
N ALA A 275 11.37 -8.14 9.56
CA ALA A 275 10.97 -8.50 10.91
C ALA A 275 11.72 -7.70 12.00
N SER A 276 13.00 -7.32 11.77
CA SER A 276 13.80 -6.55 12.71
C SER A 276 13.50 -5.06 12.73
N TYR A 277 12.75 -4.55 11.77
CA TYR A 277 12.52 -3.11 11.58
C TYR A 277 11.06 -2.74 11.55
N CYS A 278 10.28 -3.31 10.65
CA CYS A 278 8.92 -2.90 10.38
C CYS A 278 7.88 -3.96 10.79
N ASN A 279 8.08 -5.24 10.45
CA ASN A 279 7.16 -6.37 10.69
C ASN A 279 5.68 -6.09 10.37
N ARG A 280 5.39 -5.08 9.49
CA ARG A 280 4.03 -4.63 9.18
C ARG A 280 3.46 -5.26 7.89
N TYR A 281 4.03 -6.40 7.47
CA TYR A 281 3.47 -7.26 6.41
C TYR A 281 2.53 -8.36 6.96
N ARG A 282 2.21 -8.31 8.28
CA ARG A 282 1.16 -9.14 8.89
C ARG A 282 -0.23 -8.59 8.52
N VAL A 283 -1.22 -9.46 8.38
CA VAL A 283 -2.57 -9.07 7.93
C VAL A 283 -3.21 -8.02 8.83
N ALA A 284 -3.04 -8.13 10.14
CA ALA A 284 -3.59 -7.18 11.10
C ALA A 284 -2.80 -5.87 11.20
N ALA A 285 -1.56 -5.84 10.70
CA ALA A 285 -0.70 -4.68 10.81
C ALA A 285 -1.23 -3.50 10.00
N ARG A 286 -1.06 -2.31 10.53
CA ARG A 286 -1.54 -1.06 9.96
C ARG A 286 -0.53 0.07 10.17
N SER A 287 -0.63 1.09 9.36
CA SER A 287 0.09 2.35 9.52
C SER A 287 -0.74 3.48 8.91
N ALA A 288 -0.28 4.71 9.03
CA ALA A 288 -0.90 5.86 8.39
C ALA A 288 0.13 6.88 7.94
N THR A 289 -0.23 7.69 6.97
CA THR A 289 0.61 8.80 6.50
C THR A 289 -0.24 9.88 5.85
N GLY A 290 0.32 11.08 5.68
CA GLY A 290 -0.39 12.25 5.15
C GLY A 290 -0.96 12.02 3.75
N VAL A 291 -2.10 12.65 3.47
CA VAL A 291 -2.86 12.49 2.21
C VAL A 291 -2.08 12.85 0.95
N THR A 292 -1.05 13.68 1.05
CA THR A 292 -0.18 14.09 -0.04
C THR A 292 1.15 13.35 -0.06
N SER A 293 1.39 12.43 0.89
CA SER A 293 2.62 11.65 0.93
C SER A 293 2.72 10.74 -0.28
N SER A 294 3.90 10.73 -0.91
CA SER A 294 4.21 9.84 -2.01
C SER A 294 5.60 9.24 -1.85
N THR A 295 5.72 7.95 -2.06
CA THR A 295 7.01 7.23 -1.92
C THR A 295 7.10 6.07 -2.90
N GLY A 296 8.33 5.61 -3.16
CA GLY A 296 8.60 4.47 -4.04
C GLY A 296 8.11 3.10 -3.54
N HIS A 297 7.37 3.04 -2.43
CA HIS A 297 6.84 1.80 -1.87
C HIS A 297 5.35 1.88 -1.50
N MET A 298 4.65 2.92 -1.96
CA MET A 298 3.22 3.13 -1.72
C MET A 298 2.45 3.10 -3.03
N GLY A 299 1.44 2.25 -3.08
CA GLY A 299 0.50 2.05 -4.17
C GLY A 299 -0.93 1.86 -3.62
N PHE A 300 -1.80 1.20 -4.37
CA PHE A 300 -3.19 0.97 -3.96
C PHE A 300 -3.85 -0.11 -4.83
N ARG A 301 -5.00 -0.60 -4.36
CA ARG A 301 -6.01 -1.33 -5.14
C ARG A 301 -7.37 -0.71 -4.95
N CYS A 302 -8.33 -0.99 -5.84
CA CYS A 302 -9.68 -0.45 -5.73
C CYS A 302 -10.67 -1.50 -5.23
N ALA A 303 -11.75 -1.00 -4.63
CA ALA A 303 -12.96 -1.74 -4.29
C ALA A 303 -14.17 -1.17 -5.03
N ALA A 304 -15.25 -1.92 -5.09
CA ALA A 304 -16.52 -1.48 -5.66
C ALA A 304 -17.69 -2.15 -4.91
N GLU A 305 -18.85 -1.54 -5.02
CA GLU A 305 -20.09 -2.18 -4.57
C GLU A 305 -20.50 -3.30 -5.53
N THR A 306 -21.05 -4.38 -5.01
CA THR A 306 -21.75 -5.34 -5.87
C THR A 306 -23.00 -4.68 -6.45
N ALA A 307 -23.25 -4.89 -7.74
CA ALA A 307 -24.48 -4.40 -8.34
C ALA A 307 -25.69 -4.93 -7.54
N LYS A 308 -26.50 -4.04 -6.97
CA LYS A 308 -27.75 -4.46 -6.36
C LYS A 308 -28.54 -5.22 -7.41
N PRO A 309 -29.07 -6.44 -7.13
CA PRO A 309 -29.96 -7.11 -8.05
C PRO A 309 -31.10 -6.13 -8.34
N GLY A 310 -31.21 -5.74 -9.62
CA GLY A 310 -32.10 -4.68 -10.06
C GLY A 310 -33.52 -4.91 -9.55
N LEU A 311 -34.11 -3.90 -8.98
CA LEU A 311 -35.53 -3.64 -9.10
C LEU A 311 -35.78 -3.40 -10.60
N THR A 312 -35.84 -4.49 -11.38
CA THR A 312 -36.46 -4.45 -12.71
C THR A 312 -37.90 -4.06 -12.45
N GLY A 313 -38.21 -2.84 -12.84
CA GLY A 313 -39.52 -2.24 -12.65
C GLY A 313 -40.66 -3.13 -13.18
N LEU A 314 -41.72 -3.17 -12.39
CA LEU A 314 -43.06 -3.50 -12.81
C LEU A 314 -43.60 -2.38 -13.67
#